data_a09811c69b41064fb684add2e08beba9
#
_entry.id   a09811c69b41064fb684add2e08beba9
#
_cell.length_a   1.000
_cell.length_b   1.000
_cell.length_c   1.000
_cell.angle_alpha   90.00
_cell.angle_beta   90.00
_cell.angle_gamma   90.00
#
_symmetry.space_group_name_H-M   'P 1'
#
loop_
_entity.id
_entity.type
_entity.pdbx_description
1 polymer ?
#
loop_
_entity_poly.entity_id
_entity_poly.type
_entity_poly.pdbx_seq_one_letter_code
_entity_poly.pdbx_strand_id
1 'polypeptide(L)'
;MEWTDIFSGPAFEPVKSRELHLGKDCDLSRPLVVRDTDKLTVEVAGGAALRLVVLHTKPCQAEIRIKLLEGADAELVQLFSAEAFVDFQVEQAAGSKFRMTACQFTSANVRYRFDLNGREASNELDVLFLALEQDHCVVDLRTNHLVPDCTSRSLIKGVASGTGRGEFCGLVYVAPDAQHTDAQQQCRNILLSRTSRIDARSLSLIHISEP
;
A
#
# COMPACT_ATOMS: atom_id res chain seq x y z
N MET A 1 -22.68 15.00 6.75
CA MET A 1 -22.06 13.68 7.07
C MET A 1 -20.96 13.48 6.06
N GLU A 2 -19.73 13.49 6.51
CA GLU A 2 -18.59 13.19 5.63
C GLU A 2 -18.60 11.70 5.32
N TRP A 3 -18.19 11.31 4.11
CA TRP A 3 -18.14 9.89 3.72
C TRP A 3 -17.24 9.05 4.63
N THR A 4 -16.25 9.68 5.30
CA THR A 4 -15.37 9.05 6.29
C THR A 4 -16.06 8.70 7.61
N ASP A 5 -17.26 9.24 7.87
CA ASP A 5 -18.02 8.97 9.09
C ASP A 5 -18.52 7.51 9.14
N ILE A 6 -18.62 6.85 7.98
CA ILE A 6 -18.98 5.42 7.91
C ILE A 6 -18.00 4.55 8.71
N PHE A 7 -16.72 4.93 8.78
CA PHE A 7 -15.68 4.23 9.54
C PHE A 7 -15.68 4.55 11.04
N SER A 8 -16.64 5.33 11.52
CA SER A 8 -16.84 5.62 12.94
C SER A 8 -17.99 4.82 13.55
N GLY A 9 -18.65 3.98 12.76
CA GLY A 9 -19.75 3.13 13.19
C GLY A 9 -19.31 1.90 14.02
N PRO A 10 -20.27 1.16 14.61
CA PRO A 10 -19.97 0.03 15.49
C PRO A 10 -19.30 -1.17 14.80
N ALA A 11 -19.26 -1.16 13.46
CA ALA A 11 -18.56 -2.18 12.67
C ALA A 11 -17.04 -2.03 12.67
N PHE A 12 -16.50 -0.94 13.22
CA PHE A 12 -15.07 -0.61 13.22
C PHE A 12 -14.57 -0.35 14.63
N GLU A 13 -13.29 -0.65 14.87
CA GLU A 13 -12.64 -0.38 16.14
C GLU A 13 -11.61 0.75 15.99
N PRO A 14 -11.84 1.94 16.58
CA PRO A 14 -10.91 3.06 16.49
C PRO A 14 -9.67 2.82 17.32
N VAL A 15 -8.50 3.05 16.72
CA VAL A 15 -7.20 2.91 17.37
C VAL A 15 -6.54 4.27 17.49
N LYS A 16 -6.03 4.58 18.69
CA LYS A 16 -5.28 5.81 19.00
C LYS A 16 -3.79 5.58 19.20
N SER A 17 -3.38 4.31 19.31
CA SER A 17 -1.98 3.95 19.51
C SER A 17 -1.19 4.14 18.22
N ARG A 18 0.07 4.56 18.35
CA ARG A 18 1.05 4.61 17.26
C ARG A 18 1.81 3.29 17.09
N GLU A 19 1.68 2.38 18.04
CA GLU A 19 2.30 1.07 18.03
C GLU A 19 1.23 0.01 18.30
N LEU A 20 1.17 -0.99 17.43
CA LEU A 20 0.23 -2.11 17.50
C LEU A 20 1.00 -3.41 17.41
N HIS A 21 0.80 -4.29 18.39
CA HIS A 21 1.30 -5.65 18.39
C HIS A 21 0.11 -6.60 18.43
N LEU A 22 -0.09 -7.33 17.32
CA LEU A 22 -1.24 -8.20 17.15
C LEU A 22 -0.82 -9.66 17.31
N GLY A 23 -1.30 -10.30 18.38
CA GLY A 23 -1.15 -11.72 18.62
C GLY A 23 -2.21 -12.57 17.95
N LYS A 24 -2.08 -13.91 18.04
CA LYS A 24 -3.06 -14.87 17.48
C LYS A 24 -4.45 -14.77 18.09
N ASP A 25 -4.54 -14.28 19.33
CA ASP A 25 -5.78 -14.18 20.09
C ASP A 25 -6.50 -12.83 19.93
N CYS A 26 -6.00 -11.96 19.02
CA CYS A 26 -6.68 -10.70 18.74
C CYS A 26 -8.02 -10.96 18.04
N ASP A 27 -9.11 -10.45 18.63
CA ASP A 27 -10.42 -10.46 17.98
C ASP A 27 -10.42 -9.47 16.80
N LEU A 28 -10.45 -10.01 15.60
CA LEU A 28 -10.51 -9.24 14.35
C LEU A 28 -11.88 -9.30 13.69
N SER A 29 -12.92 -9.54 14.48
CA SER A 29 -14.30 -9.47 13.99
C SER A 29 -14.65 -8.11 13.37
N ARG A 30 -13.93 -7.05 13.79
CA ARG A 30 -14.05 -5.70 13.27
C ARG A 30 -12.70 -5.17 12.81
N PRO A 31 -12.62 -4.53 11.62
CA PRO A 31 -11.42 -3.84 11.20
C PRO A 31 -11.01 -2.73 12.18
N LEU A 32 -9.72 -2.64 12.45
CA LEU A 32 -9.14 -1.53 13.20
C LEU A 32 -9.15 -0.26 12.32
N VAL A 33 -9.38 0.89 12.91
CA VAL A 33 -9.35 2.18 12.20
C VAL A 33 -8.35 3.12 12.84
N VAL A 34 -7.37 3.56 12.08
CA VAL A 34 -6.42 4.62 12.45
C VAL A 34 -6.72 5.86 11.60
N ARG A 35 -6.86 7.01 12.25
CA ARG A 35 -7.19 8.27 11.60
C ARG A 35 -6.12 9.32 11.88
N ASP A 36 -5.66 9.99 10.83
CA ASP A 36 -4.78 11.17 10.88
C ASP A 36 -3.52 10.96 11.74
N THR A 37 -2.86 9.80 11.58
CA THR A 37 -1.61 9.52 12.27
C THR A 37 -0.41 10.08 11.50
N ASP A 38 0.58 10.58 12.24
CA ASP A 38 1.89 10.96 11.73
C ASP A 38 2.90 9.78 11.77
N LYS A 39 2.63 8.80 12.65
CA LYS A 39 3.43 7.59 12.75
C LYS A 39 2.57 6.41 13.16
N LEU A 40 2.78 5.27 12.50
CA LEU A 40 2.15 4.01 12.84
C LEU A 40 3.15 2.87 12.64
N THR A 41 3.35 2.07 13.68
CA THR A 41 4.14 0.84 13.62
C THR A 41 3.24 -0.32 13.99
N VAL A 42 3.17 -1.34 13.14
CA VAL A 42 2.34 -2.53 13.35
C VAL A 42 3.21 -3.78 13.23
N GLU A 43 3.17 -4.64 14.22
CA GLU A 43 3.73 -5.98 14.13
C GLU A 43 2.62 -7.01 14.25
N VAL A 44 2.52 -7.90 13.26
CA VAL A 44 1.53 -8.99 13.23
C VAL A 44 2.25 -10.29 13.53
N ALA A 45 1.90 -10.94 14.64
CA ALA A 45 2.50 -12.19 15.09
C ALA A 45 2.29 -13.32 14.07
N GLY A 46 3.15 -14.32 14.13
CA GLY A 46 3.09 -15.47 13.23
C GLY A 46 1.75 -16.17 13.27
N GLY A 47 1.14 -16.37 12.11
CA GLY A 47 -0.20 -16.97 11.93
C GLY A 47 -1.37 -16.13 12.46
N ALA A 48 -1.13 -14.87 12.85
CA ALA A 48 -2.18 -13.90 13.18
C ALA A 48 -2.69 -13.21 11.91
N ALA A 49 -3.89 -12.61 12.01
CA ALA A 49 -4.47 -11.81 10.94
C ALA A 49 -4.63 -10.34 11.37
N LEU A 50 -4.61 -9.42 10.41
CA LEU A 50 -4.89 -7.99 10.59
C LEU A 50 -5.90 -7.52 9.55
N ARG A 51 -6.88 -6.72 9.99
CA ARG A 51 -7.69 -5.88 9.12
C ARG A 51 -7.60 -4.44 9.59
N LEU A 52 -7.07 -3.58 8.75
CA LEU A 52 -6.75 -2.20 9.12
C LEU A 52 -7.29 -1.22 8.08
N VAL A 53 -7.90 -0.15 8.55
CA VAL A 53 -8.26 1.02 7.74
C VAL A 53 -7.45 2.20 8.22
N VAL A 54 -6.72 2.86 7.32
CA VAL A 54 -5.97 4.08 7.59
C VAL A 54 -6.60 5.23 6.82
N LEU A 55 -7.00 6.27 7.54
CA LEU A 55 -7.67 7.43 6.98
C LEU A 55 -6.79 8.68 7.14
N HIS A 56 -6.55 9.37 6.04
CA HIS A 56 -5.90 10.68 6.00
C HIS A 56 -6.96 11.73 5.65
N THR A 57 -7.57 12.33 6.70
CA THR A 57 -8.69 13.30 6.56
C THR A 57 -8.26 14.73 6.81
N LYS A 58 -7.00 14.92 7.24
CA LYS A 58 -6.35 16.22 7.44
C LYS A 58 -5.00 16.23 6.74
N PRO A 59 -4.51 17.39 6.31
CA PRO A 59 -3.15 17.51 5.78
C PRO A 59 -2.13 16.91 6.75
N CYS A 60 -1.29 15.99 6.26
CA CYS A 60 -0.34 15.28 7.11
C CYS A 60 0.92 14.86 6.37
N GLN A 61 1.97 14.62 7.18
CA GLN A 61 3.12 13.83 6.79
C GLN A 61 3.18 12.63 7.72
N ALA A 62 3.18 11.41 7.17
CA ALA A 62 3.08 10.19 7.95
C ALA A 62 4.12 9.15 7.57
N GLU A 63 4.55 8.39 8.55
CA GLU A 63 5.39 7.21 8.40
C GLU A 63 4.63 5.98 8.90
N ILE A 64 4.44 4.98 8.04
CA ILE A 64 3.72 3.75 8.39
C ILE A 64 4.64 2.56 8.13
N ARG A 65 4.86 1.75 9.15
CA ARG A 65 5.66 0.54 9.08
C ARG A 65 4.86 -0.66 9.55
N ILE A 66 4.82 -1.69 8.72
CA ILE A 66 4.14 -2.95 9.03
C ILE A 66 5.14 -4.08 8.91
N LYS A 67 5.19 -4.92 9.93
CA LYS A 67 6.00 -6.12 9.94
C LYS A 67 5.11 -7.33 10.10
N LEU A 68 5.14 -8.22 9.12
CA LEU A 68 4.42 -9.48 9.14
C LEU A 68 5.39 -10.61 9.47
N LEU A 69 5.12 -11.30 10.59
CA LEU A 69 5.88 -12.50 10.96
C LEU A 69 5.38 -13.71 10.16
N GLU A 70 6.03 -14.84 10.34
CA GLU A 70 5.79 -16.06 9.56
C GLU A 70 4.32 -16.49 9.54
N GLY A 71 3.74 -16.63 8.32
CA GLY A 71 2.36 -17.02 8.12
C GLY A 71 1.31 -15.98 8.53
N ALA A 72 1.71 -14.74 8.85
CA ALA A 72 0.77 -13.66 9.15
C ALA A 72 -0.02 -13.23 7.89
N ASP A 73 -1.28 -12.84 8.07
CA ASP A 73 -2.17 -12.35 7.00
C ASP A 73 -2.64 -10.93 7.33
N ALA A 74 -2.42 -9.98 6.43
CA ALA A 74 -2.84 -8.61 6.64
C ALA A 74 -3.61 -8.05 5.42
N GLU A 75 -4.74 -7.44 5.70
CA GLU A 75 -5.57 -6.72 4.75
C GLU A 75 -5.71 -5.26 5.19
N LEU A 76 -5.37 -4.33 4.29
CA LEU A 76 -5.34 -2.92 4.59
C LEU A 76 -6.08 -2.10 3.54
N VAL A 77 -6.85 -1.11 4.01
CA VAL A 77 -7.43 -0.06 3.18
C VAL A 77 -6.85 1.28 3.61
N GLN A 78 -6.31 2.06 2.66
CA GLN A 78 -5.78 3.40 2.91
C GLN A 78 -6.52 4.43 2.07
N LEU A 79 -7.08 5.45 2.71
CA LEU A 79 -7.90 6.46 2.04
C LEU A 79 -7.38 7.87 2.34
N PHE A 80 -7.25 8.66 1.27
CA PHE A 80 -6.77 10.03 1.32
C PHE A 80 -7.87 10.99 0.88
N SER A 81 -8.41 11.78 1.81
CA SER A 81 -9.35 12.86 1.56
C SER A 81 -8.76 14.25 1.86
N ALA A 82 -7.50 14.31 2.26
CA ALA A 82 -6.73 15.52 2.43
C ALA A 82 -5.32 15.32 1.87
N GLU A 83 -4.62 16.43 1.63
CA GLU A 83 -3.24 16.39 1.15
C GLU A 83 -2.34 15.61 2.12
N ALA A 84 -1.54 14.68 1.57
CA ALA A 84 -0.70 13.85 2.39
C ALA A 84 0.63 13.50 1.72
N PHE A 85 1.68 13.40 2.57
CA PHE A 85 2.97 12.79 2.23
C PHE A 85 3.15 11.55 3.10
N VAL A 86 3.21 10.36 2.50
CA VAL A 86 3.28 9.11 3.27
C VAL A 86 4.43 8.24 2.81
N ASP A 87 5.30 7.87 3.75
CA ASP A 87 6.24 6.78 3.59
C ASP A 87 5.63 5.50 4.21
N PHE A 88 5.35 4.50 3.38
CA PHE A 88 4.70 3.26 3.77
C PHE A 88 5.59 2.07 3.47
N GLN A 89 5.97 1.32 4.51
CA GLN A 89 6.85 0.18 4.39
C GLN A 89 6.22 -1.08 4.97
N VAL A 90 6.37 -2.21 4.27
CA VAL A 90 5.98 -3.54 4.75
C VAL A 90 7.16 -4.49 4.63
N GLU A 91 7.45 -5.19 5.72
CA GLU A 91 8.40 -6.31 5.77
C GLU A 91 7.64 -7.61 5.93
N GLN A 92 7.89 -8.58 5.05
CA GLN A 92 7.15 -9.83 4.99
C GLN A 92 8.07 -11.03 5.24
N ALA A 93 7.80 -11.77 6.34
CA ALA A 93 8.45 -13.05 6.62
C ALA A 93 7.82 -14.20 5.81
N ALA A 94 8.34 -15.42 5.98
CA ALA A 94 7.94 -16.59 5.20
C ALA A 94 6.42 -16.89 5.31
N GLY A 95 5.80 -17.21 4.17
CA GLY A 95 4.38 -17.56 4.08
C GLY A 95 3.41 -16.45 4.44
N SER A 96 3.89 -15.23 4.71
CA SER A 96 3.01 -14.11 5.04
C SER A 96 2.29 -13.56 3.81
N LYS A 97 1.08 -13.02 4.03
CA LYS A 97 0.23 -12.46 2.99
C LYS A 97 -0.11 -11.01 3.32
N PHE A 98 0.09 -10.12 2.35
CA PHE A 98 -0.28 -8.72 2.47
C PHE A 98 -1.14 -8.30 1.28
N ARG A 99 -2.32 -7.78 1.56
CA ARG A 99 -3.25 -7.21 0.57
C ARG A 99 -3.58 -5.78 0.96
N MET A 100 -3.47 -4.87 0.01
CA MET A 100 -3.75 -3.47 0.25
C MET A 100 -4.54 -2.84 -0.89
N THR A 101 -5.54 -2.04 -0.53
CA THR A 101 -6.24 -1.13 -1.43
C THR A 101 -6.03 0.30 -0.96
N ALA A 102 -5.53 1.17 -1.85
CA ALA A 102 -5.35 2.58 -1.56
C ALA A 102 -6.16 3.45 -2.53
N CYS A 103 -6.82 4.49 -2.00
CA CYS A 103 -7.56 5.46 -2.81
C CYS A 103 -7.14 6.89 -2.46
N GLN A 104 -6.60 7.61 -3.45
CA GLN A 104 -6.26 9.04 -3.34
C GLN A 104 -7.39 9.84 -4.01
N PHE A 105 -8.19 10.53 -3.21
CA PHE A 105 -9.29 11.38 -3.69
C PHE A 105 -8.90 12.85 -3.84
N THR A 106 -7.68 13.19 -3.52
CA THR A 106 -7.06 14.51 -3.63
C THR A 106 -5.55 14.37 -3.73
N SER A 107 -4.84 15.47 -3.78
CA SER A 107 -3.37 15.50 -3.84
C SER A 107 -2.74 14.65 -2.74
N ALA A 108 -1.94 13.67 -3.13
CA ALA A 108 -1.17 12.87 -2.20
C ALA A 108 0.13 12.39 -2.87
N ASN A 109 1.19 12.31 -2.09
CA ASN A 109 2.47 11.73 -2.50
C ASN A 109 2.78 10.56 -1.59
N VAL A 110 2.74 9.34 -2.14
CA VAL A 110 2.92 8.13 -1.36
C VAL A 110 4.04 7.29 -1.92
N ARG A 111 4.98 6.91 -1.05
CA ARG A 111 6.00 5.93 -1.33
C ARG A 111 5.64 4.61 -0.67
N TYR A 112 5.39 3.61 -1.48
CA TYR A 112 5.16 2.24 -1.03
C TYR A 112 6.44 1.43 -1.20
N ARG A 113 6.89 0.79 -0.13
CA ARG A 113 8.02 -0.14 -0.16
C ARG A 113 7.61 -1.47 0.44
N PHE A 114 7.74 -2.53 -0.34
CA PHE A 114 7.44 -3.90 0.07
C PHE A 114 8.72 -4.74 -0.02
N ASP A 115 9.14 -5.28 1.11
CA ASP A 115 10.31 -6.15 1.22
C ASP A 115 9.85 -7.58 1.53
N LEU A 116 9.90 -8.48 0.53
CA LEU A 116 9.56 -9.90 0.68
C LEU A 116 10.83 -10.63 1.12
N ASN A 117 10.97 -10.79 2.45
CA ASN A 117 12.17 -11.32 3.11
C ASN A 117 12.09 -12.82 3.39
N GLY A 118 10.90 -13.43 3.27
CA GLY A 118 10.66 -14.84 3.53
C GLY A 118 10.06 -15.56 2.33
N ARG A 119 10.42 -16.83 2.14
CA ARG A 119 9.88 -17.67 1.04
C ARG A 119 8.36 -17.73 1.10
N GLU A 120 7.72 -17.88 -0.05
CA GLU A 120 6.27 -17.97 -0.17
C GLU A 120 5.50 -16.74 0.35
N ALA A 121 6.20 -15.61 0.56
CA ALA A 121 5.55 -14.35 0.86
C ALA A 121 4.78 -13.85 -0.35
N SER A 122 3.56 -13.34 -0.12
CA SER A 122 2.73 -12.79 -1.18
C SER A 122 2.29 -11.35 -0.87
N ASN A 123 2.31 -10.50 -1.91
CA ASN A 123 1.95 -9.09 -1.83
C ASN A 123 0.98 -8.72 -2.93
N GLU A 124 -0.13 -8.07 -2.58
CA GLU A 124 -1.08 -7.50 -3.54
C GLU A 124 -1.34 -6.03 -3.21
N LEU A 125 -1.18 -5.15 -4.21
CA LEU A 125 -1.45 -3.71 -4.07
C LEU A 125 -2.37 -3.23 -5.19
N ASP A 126 -3.53 -2.71 -4.82
CA ASP A 126 -4.42 -1.99 -5.71
C ASP A 126 -4.44 -0.50 -5.34
N VAL A 127 -4.12 0.38 -6.28
CA VAL A 127 -4.19 1.83 -6.08
C VAL A 127 -5.12 2.47 -7.10
N LEU A 128 -6.03 3.31 -6.61
CA LEU A 128 -6.79 4.25 -7.41
C LEU A 128 -6.38 5.67 -7.02
N PHE A 129 -6.00 6.50 -7.98
CA PHE A 129 -5.85 7.94 -7.75
C PHE A 129 -6.73 8.76 -8.68
N LEU A 130 -7.32 9.83 -8.13
CA LEU A 130 -8.15 10.79 -8.85
C LEU A 130 -7.46 12.15 -8.79
N ALA A 131 -6.72 12.49 -9.84
CA ALA A 131 -6.07 13.79 -9.99
C ALA A 131 -7.02 14.76 -10.69
N LEU A 132 -7.95 15.35 -9.93
CA LEU A 132 -9.00 16.23 -10.44
C LEU A 132 -8.60 17.70 -10.27
N GLU A 133 -9.14 18.55 -11.15
CA GLU A 133 -8.93 20.02 -11.13
C GLU A 133 -7.43 20.39 -11.14
N GLN A 134 -6.82 20.67 -10.01
CA GLN A 134 -5.40 21.02 -9.84
C GLN A 134 -4.64 20.00 -8.97
N ASP A 135 -5.29 18.88 -8.64
CA ASP A 135 -4.68 17.85 -7.81
C ASP A 135 -3.41 17.27 -8.43
N HIS A 136 -2.47 16.92 -7.55
CA HIS A 136 -1.26 16.23 -7.92
C HIS A 136 -1.12 14.93 -7.10
N CYS A 137 -1.38 13.80 -7.73
CA CYS A 137 -1.29 12.49 -7.14
C CYS A 137 0.00 11.80 -7.57
N VAL A 138 0.81 11.36 -6.61
CA VAL A 138 2.06 10.65 -6.85
C VAL A 138 2.05 9.30 -6.15
N VAL A 139 2.38 8.26 -6.90
CA VAL A 139 2.56 6.89 -6.39
C VAL A 139 3.95 6.42 -6.79
N ASP A 140 4.84 6.28 -5.81
CA ASP A 140 6.15 5.66 -5.96
C ASP A 140 6.13 4.28 -5.30
N LEU A 141 6.25 3.22 -6.10
CA LEU A 141 6.16 1.83 -5.66
C LEU A 141 7.51 1.12 -5.85
N ARG A 142 7.99 0.52 -4.79
CA ARG A 142 9.13 -0.39 -4.85
C ARG A 142 8.80 -1.73 -4.19
N THR A 143 8.88 -2.81 -4.97
CA THR A 143 8.70 -4.18 -4.49
C THR A 143 10.01 -4.94 -4.63
N ASN A 144 10.56 -5.41 -3.52
CA ASN A 144 11.82 -6.14 -3.46
C ASN A 144 11.55 -7.62 -3.15
N HIS A 145 11.84 -8.49 -4.11
CA HIS A 145 11.89 -9.94 -3.92
C HIS A 145 13.31 -10.32 -3.51
N LEU A 146 13.51 -10.59 -2.23
CA LEU A 146 14.85 -10.84 -1.66
C LEU A 146 15.18 -12.32 -1.51
N VAL A 147 14.16 -13.19 -1.60
CA VAL A 147 14.24 -14.64 -1.45
C VAL A 147 13.37 -15.34 -2.49
N PRO A 148 13.60 -16.65 -2.77
CA PRO A 148 12.83 -17.41 -3.74
C PRO A 148 11.34 -17.58 -3.41
N ASP A 149 10.57 -18.01 -4.43
CA ASP A 149 9.18 -18.47 -4.34
C ASP A 149 8.19 -17.39 -3.88
N CYS A 150 8.53 -16.10 -4.03
CA CYS A 150 7.66 -14.99 -3.65
C CYS A 150 6.78 -14.53 -4.81
N THR A 151 5.60 -14.02 -4.48
CA THR A 151 4.66 -13.46 -5.47
C THR A 151 4.31 -12.02 -5.17
N SER A 152 4.21 -11.18 -6.20
CA SER A 152 3.66 -9.83 -6.06
C SER A 152 2.79 -9.44 -7.23
N ARG A 153 1.69 -8.75 -6.93
CA ARG A 153 0.79 -8.18 -7.92
C ARG A 153 0.49 -6.73 -7.57
N SER A 154 0.63 -5.83 -8.54
CA SER A 154 0.30 -4.42 -8.36
C SER A 154 -0.56 -3.94 -9.51
N LEU A 155 -1.70 -3.32 -9.21
CA LEU A 155 -2.59 -2.69 -10.16
C LEU A 155 -2.81 -1.24 -9.78
N ILE A 156 -2.29 -0.33 -10.59
CA ILE A 156 -2.46 1.10 -10.40
C ILE A 156 -3.43 1.63 -11.45
N LYS A 157 -4.48 2.32 -11.00
CA LYS A 157 -5.45 2.99 -11.85
C LYS A 157 -5.45 4.47 -11.57
N GLY A 158 -5.25 5.27 -12.62
CA GLY A 158 -5.26 6.72 -12.53
C GLY A 158 -6.38 7.33 -13.36
N VAL A 159 -7.06 8.32 -12.81
CA VAL A 159 -8.00 9.18 -13.55
C VAL A 159 -7.56 10.62 -13.33
N ALA A 160 -7.39 11.37 -14.44
CA ALA A 160 -7.04 12.79 -14.37
C ALA A 160 -8.01 13.65 -15.17
N SER A 161 -8.39 14.81 -14.63
CA SER A 161 -9.29 15.79 -15.23
C SER A 161 -8.84 17.21 -14.91
N GLY A 162 -9.40 18.20 -15.59
CA GLY A 162 -9.01 19.60 -15.41
C GLY A 162 -7.54 19.81 -15.80
N THR A 163 -6.72 20.33 -14.91
CA THR A 163 -5.26 20.44 -15.00
C THR A 163 -4.54 19.46 -14.07
N GLY A 164 -5.28 18.46 -13.56
CA GLY A 164 -4.79 17.46 -12.63
C GLY A 164 -3.62 16.64 -13.19
N ARG A 165 -2.70 16.28 -12.31
CA ARG A 165 -1.49 15.54 -12.65
C ARG A 165 -1.39 14.27 -11.82
N GLY A 166 -1.14 13.15 -12.51
CA GLY A 166 -0.81 11.87 -11.89
C GLY A 166 0.61 11.44 -12.23
N GLU A 167 1.32 10.90 -11.26
CA GLU A 167 2.64 10.31 -11.48
C GLU A 167 2.68 8.91 -10.86
N PHE A 168 3.13 7.94 -11.63
CA PHE A 168 3.40 6.59 -11.14
C PHE A 168 4.82 6.21 -11.52
N CYS A 169 5.60 5.84 -10.51
CA CYS A 169 6.91 5.23 -10.68
C CYS A 169 6.91 3.87 -9.97
N GLY A 170 7.04 2.79 -10.72
CA GLY A 170 7.05 1.44 -10.18
C GLY A 170 8.36 0.74 -10.44
N LEU A 171 8.98 0.17 -9.41
CA LEU A 171 10.19 -0.63 -9.49
C LEU A 171 9.96 -2.00 -8.86
N VAL A 172 10.14 -3.05 -9.64
CA VAL A 172 10.27 -4.43 -9.13
C VAL A 172 11.75 -4.80 -9.16
N TYR A 173 12.27 -5.16 -7.99
CA TYR A 173 13.63 -5.67 -7.83
C TYR A 173 13.57 -7.15 -7.45
N VAL A 174 14.33 -7.98 -8.18
CA VAL A 174 14.47 -9.40 -7.90
C VAL A 174 15.95 -9.67 -7.62
N ALA A 175 16.26 -10.11 -6.39
CA ALA A 175 17.61 -10.43 -6.00
C ALA A 175 18.18 -11.63 -6.80
N PRO A 176 19.52 -11.76 -6.94
CA PRO A 176 20.14 -12.83 -7.72
C PRO A 176 19.66 -14.24 -7.37
N ASP A 177 19.46 -14.49 -6.07
CA ASP A 177 19.06 -15.81 -5.56
C ASP A 177 17.54 -15.98 -5.39
N ALA A 178 16.73 -14.96 -5.76
CA ALA A 178 15.27 -14.98 -5.64
C ALA A 178 14.62 -15.69 -6.84
N GLN A 179 14.92 -16.98 -7.02
CA GLN A 179 14.35 -17.81 -8.10
C GLN A 179 12.85 -18.07 -7.92
N HIS A 180 12.14 -18.42 -9.01
CA HIS A 180 10.69 -18.70 -9.04
C HIS A 180 9.82 -17.55 -8.51
N THR A 181 10.28 -16.31 -8.71
CA THR A 181 9.49 -15.11 -8.41
C THR A 181 8.42 -14.90 -9.49
N ASP A 182 7.16 -14.70 -9.08
CA ASP A 182 6.09 -14.20 -9.95
C ASP A 182 5.75 -12.75 -9.55
N ALA A 183 6.16 -11.80 -10.39
CA ALA A 183 5.96 -10.37 -10.15
C ALA A 183 5.20 -9.73 -11.31
N GLN A 184 4.02 -9.19 -11.02
CA GLN A 184 3.15 -8.55 -12.00
C GLN A 184 2.86 -7.11 -11.59
N GLN A 185 3.12 -6.16 -12.51
CA GLN A 185 2.82 -4.75 -12.30
C GLN A 185 2.06 -4.20 -13.50
N GLN A 186 0.88 -3.62 -13.24
CA GLN A 186 0.03 -3.03 -14.27
C GLN A 186 -0.34 -1.60 -13.89
N CYS A 187 -0.32 -0.70 -14.89
CA CYS A 187 -0.81 0.66 -14.75
C CYS A 187 -1.83 0.95 -15.87
N ARG A 188 -3.01 1.46 -15.49
CA ARG A 188 -4.11 1.79 -16.41
C ARG A 188 -4.63 3.18 -16.10
N ASN A 189 -4.58 4.08 -17.06
CA ASN A 189 -4.90 5.48 -16.84
C ASN A 189 -5.95 5.99 -17.82
N ILE A 190 -6.77 6.93 -17.32
CA ILE A 190 -7.80 7.61 -18.12
C ILE A 190 -7.59 9.12 -17.97
N LEU A 191 -7.47 9.82 -19.11
CA LEU A 191 -7.46 11.28 -19.18
C LEU A 191 -8.82 11.77 -19.64
N LEU A 192 -9.48 12.58 -18.81
CA LEU A 192 -10.82 13.15 -19.10
C LEU A 192 -10.75 14.57 -19.68
N SER A 193 -9.58 15.20 -19.70
CA SER A 193 -9.37 16.52 -20.30
C SER A 193 -8.06 16.56 -21.10
N ARG A 194 -7.95 17.54 -22.01
CA ARG A 194 -6.74 17.74 -22.81
C ARG A 194 -5.58 18.36 -22.02
N THR A 195 -5.88 18.97 -20.90
CA THR A 195 -4.92 19.66 -20.03
C THR A 195 -4.42 18.80 -18.88
N SER A 196 -5.11 17.70 -18.60
CA SER A 196 -4.67 16.73 -17.59
C SER A 196 -3.52 15.86 -18.11
N ARG A 197 -2.70 15.36 -17.20
CA ARG A 197 -1.53 14.54 -17.52
C ARG A 197 -1.33 13.42 -16.51
N ILE A 198 -0.94 12.24 -17.01
CA ILE A 198 -0.45 11.14 -16.19
C ILE A 198 0.85 10.65 -16.80
N ASP A 199 1.91 10.67 -15.98
CA ASP A 199 3.21 10.10 -16.30
C ASP A 199 3.37 8.77 -15.56
N ALA A 200 3.53 7.67 -16.29
CA ALA A 200 3.69 6.35 -15.70
C ALA A 200 4.99 5.70 -16.17
N ARG A 201 5.79 5.22 -15.21
CA ARG A 201 7.05 4.52 -15.45
C ARG A 201 7.06 3.21 -14.67
N SER A 202 7.26 2.11 -15.37
CA SER A 202 7.38 0.79 -14.78
C SER A 202 8.76 0.22 -15.14
N LEU A 203 9.53 -0.13 -14.12
CA LEU A 203 10.87 -0.66 -14.26
C LEU A 203 10.95 -2.02 -13.55
N SER A 204 11.67 -2.97 -14.13
CA SER A 204 12.05 -4.21 -13.44
C SER A 204 13.57 -4.41 -13.52
N LEU A 205 14.16 -4.67 -12.36
CA LEU A 205 15.57 -5.05 -12.23
C LEU A 205 15.62 -6.51 -11.82
N ILE A 206 15.87 -7.38 -12.78
CA ILE A 206 15.95 -8.83 -12.57
C ILE A 206 17.41 -9.23 -12.74
N HIS A 207 18.03 -9.71 -11.68
CA HIS A 207 19.35 -10.32 -11.75
C HIS A 207 19.19 -11.79 -12.16
N ILE A 208 19.50 -12.08 -13.42
CA ILE A 208 19.60 -13.46 -13.89
C ILE A 208 21.03 -13.92 -13.57
N SER A 209 21.17 -14.87 -12.64
CA SER A 209 22.42 -15.61 -12.51
C SER A 209 22.52 -16.52 -13.72
N GLU A 210 23.51 -16.32 -14.58
CA GLU A 210 23.84 -17.32 -15.60
C GLU A 210 24.20 -18.64 -14.92
N PRO A 211 23.78 -19.80 -15.51
CA PRO A 211 24.07 -21.11 -14.96
C PRO A 211 25.54 -21.47 -14.98
#